data_b2e177d0934a8d0ae893eef609323e78
#
_entry.id   b2e177d0934a8d0ae893eef609323e78
#
_cell.length_a   1.000
_cell.length_b   1.000
_cell.length_c   1.000
_cell.angle_alpha   90.00
_cell.angle_beta   90.00
_cell.angle_gamma   90.00
#
_symmetry.space_group_name_H-M   'P 1'
#
loop_
_entity.id
_entity.type
_entity.pdbx_description
1 polymer ?
#
loop_
_entity_poly.entity_id
_entity_poly.type
_entity_poly.pdbx_seq_one_letter_code
_entity_poly.pdbx_strand_id
1 'polypeptide(L)'
;MISIIIAAGKQSRFKSDVPKALAKLDNGEVLAVHNYNMLKRLGDVYITVSDENKVYFKEYFNDDTLICVGKPGYGSGDAVYKALGELMPNEHVIVCWGDIYITERHLEVLSNSPKIKGITIPVREEINPYVCISKYRVLFSKYGDKMPAKGLHDLSMFIVDPFSITLFSKLFRTKFFKDGMYCTEHGNEFEFLDLINFTPIDVELNVVDNIDDYSFNTLDEFTNISKMI
;
A
#
# COMPACT_ATOMS: atom_id res chain seq x y z
N MET A 1 -2.60 -1.42 17.73
CA MET A 1 -2.56 -0.70 16.43
C MET A 1 -3.13 -1.63 15.37
N ILE A 2 -3.92 -1.12 14.44
CA ILE A 2 -4.48 -1.90 13.33
C ILE A 2 -3.54 -1.82 12.12
N SER A 3 -3.40 -2.91 11.38
CA SER A 3 -2.69 -2.96 10.10
C SER A 3 -3.64 -3.37 8.98
N ILE A 4 -3.51 -2.75 7.81
CA ILE A 4 -4.30 -3.05 6.60
C ILE A 4 -3.35 -3.39 5.46
N ILE A 5 -3.44 -4.61 4.94
CA ILE A 5 -2.71 -5.06 3.75
C ILE A 5 -3.60 -4.78 2.53
N ILE A 6 -3.11 -4.00 1.59
CA ILE A 6 -3.84 -3.64 0.37
C ILE A 6 -3.56 -4.67 -0.73
N ALA A 7 -4.52 -5.55 -1.01
CA ALA A 7 -4.38 -6.64 -1.97
C ALA A 7 -5.49 -6.68 -3.05
N ALA A 8 -6.29 -5.60 -3.18
CA ALA A 8 -7.44 -5.53 -4.08
C ALA A 8 -7.13 -5.09 -5.53
N GLY A 9 -5.85 -4.98 -5.91
CA GLY A 9 -5.41 -4.49 -7.23
C GLY A 9 -5.75 -5.43 -8.39
N LYS A 10 -5.82 -4.88 -9.63
CA LYS A 10 -6.06 -5.63 -10.89
C LYS A 10 -4.93 -6.59 -11.28
N GLN A 11 -3.72 -6.37 -10.81
CA GLN A 11 -2.54 -7.23 -11.02
C GLN A 11 -2.17 -7.49 -12.48
N SER A 12 -2.48 -6.57 -13.38
CA SER A 12 -2.31 -6.72 -14.83
C SER A 12 -0.87 -7.03 -15.28
N ARG A 13 0.13 -6.68 -14.47
CA ARG A 13 1.56 -6.90 -14.76
C ARG A 13 2.11 -8.23 -14.23
N PHE A 14 1.48 -8.82 -13.22
CA PHE A 14 1.99 -10.04 -12.56
C PHE A 14 1.74 -11.32 -13.38
N LYS A 15 0.71 -11.34 -14.27
CA LYS A 15 0.38 -12.42 -15.21
C LYS A 15 0.33 -13.82 -14.56
N SER A 16 -0.35 -13.94 -13.43
CA SER A 16 -0.57 -15.20 -12.70
C SER A 16 -2.07 -15.46 -12.56
N ASP A 17 -2.45 -16.73 -12.45
CA ASP A 17 -3.82 -17.16 -12.20
C ASP A 17 -4.28 -16.88 -10.76
N VAL A 18 -3.32 -16.63 -9.87
CA VAL A 18 -3.60 -16.26 -8.48
C VAL A 18 -3.18 -14.82 -8.19
N PRO A 19 -3.84 -14.15 -7.23
CA PRO A 19 -3.44 -12.83 -6.79
C PRO A 19 -1.97 -12.77 -6.37
N LYS A 20 -1.22 -11.72 -6.80
CA LYS A 20 0.22 -11.59 -6.51
C LYS A 20 0.56 -11.63 -5.02
N ALA A 21 -0.34 -11.12 -4.15
CA ALA A 21 -0.19 -11.23 -2.72
C ALA A 21 -0.28 -12.67 -2.20
N LEU A 22 -0.85 -13.61 -2.98
CA LEU A 22 -0.91 -15.04 -2.68
C LEU A 22 0.19 -15.84 -3.39
N ALA A 23 1.17 -15.18 -4.00
CA ALA A 23 2.31 -15.87 -4.57
C ALA A 23 3.07 -16.66 -3.50
N LYS A 24 3.58 -17.84 -3.88
CA LYS A 24 4.33 -18.72 -2.98
C LYS A 24 5.82 -18.44 -3.10
N LEU A 25 6.45 -18.21 -1.98
CA LEU A 25 7.90 -18.11 -1.84
C LEU A 25 8.57 -19.46 -2.09
N ASP A 26 9.88 -19.49 -2.34
CA ASP A 26 10.64 -20.72 -2.60
C ASP A 26 10.59 -21.73 -1.45
N ASN A 27 10.41 -21.24 -0.21
CA ASN A 27 10.16 -22.06 0.97
C ASN A 27 8.74 -22.63 1.06
N GLY A 28 7.84 -22.30 0.12
CA GLY A 28 6.44 -22.72 0.07
C GLY A 28 5.47 -21.85 0.87
N GLU A 29 5.94 -20.85 1.62
CA GLU A 29 5.11 -19.91 2.36
C GLU A 29 4.37 -18.97 1.39
N VAL A 30 3.11 -18.63 1.71
CA VAL A 30 2.32 -17.67 0.95
C VAL A 30 2.62 -16.26 1.43
N LEU A 31 2.97 -15.35 0.53
CA LEU A 31 3.40 -13.98 0.87
C LEU A 31 2.40 -13.25 1.79
N ALA A 32 1.10 -13.28 1.48
CA ALA A 32 0.10 -12.62 2.31
C ALA A 32 0.00 -13.23 3.72
N VAL A 33 0.23 -14.55 3.85
CA VAL A 33 0.26 -15.24 5.16
C VAL A 33 1.49 -14.82 5.95
N HIS A 34 2.65 -14.74 5.30
CA HIS A 34 3.87 -14.21 5.90
C HIS A 34 3.64 -12.78 6.43
N ASN A 35 3.21 -11.88 5.56
CA ASN A 35 2.99 -10.47 5.92
C ASN A 35 1.95 -10.30 7.03
N TYR A 36 0.87 -11.09 6.98
CA TYR A 36 -0.13 -11.12 8.03
C TYR A 36 0.48 -11.50 9.38
N ASN A 37 1.25 -12.59 9.43
CA ASN A 37 1.90 -13.07 10.65
C ASN A 37 2.90 -12.04 11.21
N MET A 38 3.66 -11.40 10.35
CA MET A 38 4.60 -10.34 10.73
C MET A 38 3.86 -9.15 11.36
N LEU A 39 2.86 -8.61 10.69
CA LEU A 39 2.10 -7.45 11.16
C LEU A 39 1.22 -7.77 12.39
N LYS A 40 0.76 -9.01 12.54
CA LYS A 40 -0.01 -9.47 13.71
C LYS A 40 0.72 -9.27 15.04
N ARG A 41 2.04 -9.20 15.01
CA ARG A 41 2.88 -8.89 16.16
C ARG A 41 2.73 -7.44 16.64
N LEU A 42 2.25 -6.55 15.77
CA LEU A 42 1.98 -5.14 16.09
C LEU A 42 0.52 -4.87 16.46
N GLY A 43 -0.40 -5.80 16.18
CA GLY A 43 -1.83 -5.68 16.50
C GLY A 43 -2.73 -6.43 15.53
N ASP A 44 -3.97 -5.99 15.39
CA ASP A 44 -4.92 -6.62 14.48
C ASP A 44 -4.60 -6.31 13.02
N VAL A 45 -4.79 -7.31 12.15
CA VAL A 45 -4.47 -7.22 10.73
C VAL A 45 -5.69 -7.55 9.90
N TYR A 46 -5.96 -6.71 8.91
CA TYR A 46 -7.00 -6.89 7.91
C TYR A 46 -6.41 -6.84 6.51
N ILE A 47 -7.06 -7.50 5.56
CA ILE A 47 -6.61 -7.58 4.17
C ILE A 47 -7.72 -7.08 3.26
N THR A 48 -7.45 -6.05 2.46
CA THR A 48 -8.41 -5.63 1.45
C THR A 48 -8.36 -6.57 0.25
N VAL A 49 -9.52 -6.99 -0.20
CA VAL A 49 -9.69 -7.83 -1.38
C VAL A 49 -10.74 -7.26 -2.32
N SER A 50 -10.63 -7.53 -3.61
CA SER A 50 -11.72 -7.26 -4.56
C SER A 50 -12.78 -8.37 -4.53
N ASP A 51 -13.97 -8.10 -5.07
CA ASP A 51 -15.03 -9.08 -5.24
C ASP A 51 -14.52 -10.31 -6.00
N GLU A 52 -13.68 -10.11 -7.00
CA GLU A 52 -13.13 -11.16 -7.87
C GLU A 52 -12.07 -12.01 -7.15
N ASN A 53 -11.27 -11.39 -6.27
CA ASN A 53 -10.13 -12.04 -5.62
C ASN A 53 -10.49 -12.69 -4.27
N LYS A 54 -11.58 -12.30 -3.64
CA LYS A 54 -11.97 -12.75 -2.30
C LYS A 54 -11.96 -14.29 -2.16
N VAL A 55 -12.40 -15.00 -3.18
CA VAL A 55 -12.47 -16.46 -3.18
C VAL A 55 -11.10 -17.12 -2.92
N TYR A 56 -10.03 -16.58 -3.50
CA TYR A 56 -8.66 -17.11 -3.32
C TYR A 56 -8.13 -16.87 -1.92
N PHE A 57 -8.46 -15.72 -1.30
CA PHE A 57 -8.01 -15.38 0.05
C PHE A 57 -8.71 -16.19 1.13
N LYS A 58 -9.96 -16.66 0.90
CA LYS A 58 -10.71 -17.52 1.84
C LYS A 58 -10.05 -18.87 2.10
N GLU A 59 -9.12 -19.31 1.27
CA GLU A 59 -8.33 -20.52 1.51
C GLU A 59 -7.34 -20.34 2.68
N TYR A 60 -6.96 -19.10 2.98
CA TYR A 60 -5.93 -18.77 3.96
C TYR A 60 -6.43 -17.94 5.14
N PHE A 61 -7.53 -17.19 4.97
CA PHE A 61 -8.01 -16.22 5.94
C PHE A 61 -9.51 -16.35 6.20
N ASN A 62 -9.93 -16.07 7.43
CA ASN A 62 -11.35 -16.00 7.78
C ASN A 62 -12.00 -14.74 7.19
N ASP A 63 -13.32 -14.79 6.98
CA ASP A 63 -14.10 -13.67 6.45
C ASP A 63 -13.94 -12.38 7.27
N ASP A 64 -13.81 -12.46 8.58
CA ASP A 64 -13.60 -11.30 9.48
C ASP A 64 -12.26 -10.60 9.29
N THR A 65 -11.29 -11.25 8.65
CA THR A 65 -9.99 -10.69 8.28
C THR A 65 -10.05 -9.96 6.94
N LEU A 66 -11.02 -10.29 6.09
CA LEU A 66 -11.11 -9.84 4.71
C LEU A 66 -12.09 -8.69 4.55
N ILE A 67 -11.58 -7.52 4.11
CA ILE A 67 -12.39 -6.35 3.78
C ILE A 67 -12.62 -6.32 2.27
N CYS A 68 -13.86 -6.51 1.85
CA CYS A 68 -14.22 -6.47 0.43
C CYS A 68 -14.45 -5.02 -0.03
N VAL A 69 -13.55 -4.52 -0.88
CA VAL A 69 -13.60 -3.13 -1.36
C VAL A 69 -14.32 -2.97 -2.72
N GLY A 70 -14.99 -4.03 -3.18
CA GLY A 70 -15.75 -4.04 -4.41
C GLY A 70 -14.89 -4.36 -5.64
N LYS A 71 -15.27 -3.83 -6.82
CA LYS A 71 -14.56 -4.09 -8.08
C LYS A 71 -13.13 -3.55 -8.04
N PRO A 72 -12.15 -4.28 -8.63
CA PRO A 72 -10.78 -3.79 -8.74
C PRO A 72 -10.68 -2.62 -9.73
N GLY A 73 -9.64 -1.77 -9.57
CA GLY A 73 -9.29 -0.73 -10.54
C GLY A 73 -9.75 0.67 -10.20
N TYR A 74 -10.14 0.91 -8.97
CA TYR A 74 -10.32 2.27 -8.46
C TYR A 74 -9.07 2.85 -7.81
N GLY A 75 -7.99 2.08 -7.70
CA GLY A 75 -6.70 2.48 -7.13
C GLY A 75 -6.55 2.17 -5.65
N SER A 76 -5.31 2.32 -5.18
CA SER A 76 -4.91 2.03 -3.79
C SER A 76 -5.56 2.97 -2.77
N GLY A 77 -5.73 4.24 -3.12
CA GLY A 77 -6.39 5.23 -2.25
C GLY A 77 -7.87 4.93 -2.00
N ASP A 78 -8.58 4.44 -3.03
CA ASP A 78 -9.98 4.02 -2.86
C ASP A 78 -10.11 2.79 -1.94
N ALA A 79 -9.18 1.84 -2.06
CA ALA A 79 -9.15 0.66 -1.20
C ALA A 79 -8.89 1.04 0.27
N VAL A 80 -7.90 1.92 0.52
CA VAL A 80 -7.62 2.45 1.87
C VAL A 80 -8.83 3.19 2.44
N TYR A 81 -9.44 4.08 1.66
CA TYR A 81 -10.62 4.85 2.10
C TYR A 81 -11.78 3.95 2.53
N LYS A 82 -12.08 2.91 1.74
CA LYS A 82 -13.15 1.95 2.04
C LYS A 82 -12.85 1.11 3.27
N ALA A 83 -11.61 0.64 3.40
CA ALA A 83 -11.17 -0.14 4.55
C ALA A 83 -11.27 0.68 5.86
N LEU A 84 -10.83 1.94 5.84
CA LEU A 84 -10.96 2.82 7.00
C LEU A 84 -12.43 3.12 7.33
N GLY A 85 -13.29 3.25 6.32
CA GLY A 85 -14.73 3.44 6.50
C GLY A 85 -15.43 2.22 7.12
N GLU A 86 -14.99 1.00 6.84
CA GLU A 86 -15.51 -0.23 7.41
C GLU A 86 -15.00 -0.47 8.84
N LEU A 87 -13.71 -0.29 9.06
CA LEU A 87 -13.07 -0.53 10.36
C LEU A 87 -13.31 0.58 11.38
N MET A 88 -13.49 1.83 10.92
CA MET A 88 -13.65 3.03 11.77
C MET A 88 -12.65 3.09 12.94
N PRO A 89 -11.34 2.94 12.68
CA PRO A 89 -10.35 2.91 13.74
C PRO A 89 -10.24 4.29 14.42
N ASN A 90 -9.97 4.28 15.72
CA ASN A 90 -9.79 5.50 16.54
C ASN A 90 -8.30 5.78 16.88
N GLU A 91 -7.39 4.96 16.38
CA GLU A 91 -5.95 5.10 16.56
C GLU A 91 -5.23 5.02 15.19
N HIS A 92 -3.95 5.37 15.17
CA HIS A 92 -3.14 5.27 13.95
C HIS A 92 -3.13 3.86 13.39
N VAL A 93 -3.17 3.78 12.06
CA VAL A 93 -3.25 2.54 11.28
C VAL A 93 -1.99 2.39 10.44
N ILE A 94 -1.47 1.18 10.36
CA ILE A 94 -0.46 0.81 9.37
C ILE A 94 -1.20 0.43 8.08
N VAL A 95 -0.83 1.06 6.97
CA VAL A 95 -1.23 0.66 5.62
C VAL A 95 -0.01 0.07 4.93
N CYS A 96 -0.14 -1.12 4.35
CA CYS A 96 0.95 -1.84 3.70
C CYS A 96 0.48 -2.37 2.34
N TRP A 97 1.32 -2.23 1.31
CA TRP A 97 1.00 -2.87 0.03
C TRP A 97 1.16 -4.39 0.12
N GLY A 98 0.30 -5.14 -0.56
CA GLY A 98 0.29 -6.60 -0.54
C GLY A 98 1.38 -7.26 -1.40
N ASP A 99 2.21 -6.46 -2.08
CA ASP A 99 3.26 -6.89 -3.01
C ASP A 99 4.67 -6.57 -2.50
N ILE A 100 4.83 -6.57 -1.20
CA ILE A 100 6.15 -6.50 -0.53
C ILE A 100 6.35 -7.73 0.34
N TYR A 101 7.60 -8.03 0.67
CA TYR A 101 7.96 -9.00 1.71
C TYR A 101 8.41 -8.26 2.96
N ILE A 102 7.66 -8.42 4.06
CA ILE A 102 7.91 -7.72 5.33
C ILE A 102 8.99 -8.47 6.13
N THR A 103 10.03 -7.75 6.55
CA THR A 103 11.12 -8.28 7.40
C THR A 103 11.02 -7.75 8.83
N GLU A 104 11.84 -8.28 9.73
CA GLU A 104 12.00 -7.74 11.10
C GLU A 104 12.37 -6.26 11.08
N ARG A 105 13.24 -5.85 10.16
CA ARG A 105 13.65 -4.44 10.02
C ARG A 105 12.48 -3.54 9.67
N HIS A 106 11.54 -4.01 8.84
CA HIS A 106 10.32 -3.28 8.54
C HIS A 106 9.44 -3.08 9.79
N LEU A 107 9.29 -4.11 10.64
CA LEU A 107 8.55 -3.98 11.90
C LEU A 107 9.20 -2.98 12.88
N GLU A 108 10.53 -2.99 12.98
CA GLU A 108 11.26 -2.02 13.79
C GLU A 108 11.02 -0.58 13.31
N VAL A 109 11.08 -0.36 11.99
CA VAL A 109 10.81 0.94 11.37
C VAL A 109 9.39 1.40 11.67
N LEU A 110 8.39 0.54 11.47
CA LEU A 110 6.99 0.86 11.76
C LEU A 110 6.74 1.18 13.24
N SER A 111 7.37 0.42 14.14
CA SER A 111 7.22 0.63 15.59
C SER A 111 7.81 1.95 16.06
N ASN A 112 8.91 2.39 15.45
CA ASN A 112 9.65 3.58 15.83
C ASN A 112 9.30 4.84 15.02
N SER A 113 8.48 4.70 13.98
CA SER A 113 8.08 5.83 13.14
C SER A 113 7.16 6.81 13.87
N PRO A 114 7.29 8.11 13.63
CA PRO A 114 6.41 9.13 14.19
C PRO A 114 4.93 8.88 13.85
N LYS A 115 4.04 9.26 14.77
CA LYS A 115 2.58 9.23 14.58
C LYS A 115 2.06 10.65 14.53
N ILE A 116 1.77 11.17 13.35
CA ILE A 116 1.29 12.54 13.12
C ILE A 116 -0.18 12.56 12.69
N LYS A 117 -0.81 13.73 12.71
CA LYS A 117 -2.15 13.95 12.12
C LYS A 117 -2.06 14.03 10.59
N GLY A 118 -1.76 12.91 9.94
CA GLY A 118 -1.54 12.84 8.50
C GLY A 118 -0.97 11.50 8.08
N ILE A 119 0.11 11.54 7.30
CA ILE A 119 0.81 10.34 6.80
C ILE A 119 2.27 10.41 7.22
N THR A 120 2.76 9.41 7.93
CA THR A 120 4.19 9.14 8.07
C THR A 120 4.59 8.08 7.06
N ILE A 121 5.60 8.40 6.27
CA ILE A 121 6.10 7.55 5.18
C ILE A 121 7.54 7.15 5.49
N PRO A 122 7.80 5.89 5.84
CA PRO A 122 9.15 5.35 5.80
C PRO A 122 9.68 5.38 4.36
N VAL A 123 10.83 6.02 4.17
CA VAL A 123 11.44 6.23 2.86
C VAL A 123 12.93 5.87 2.90
N ARG A 124 13.47 5.49 1.76
CA ARG A 124 14.92 5.33 1.54
C ARG A 124 15.38 6.15 0.34
N GLU A 125 16.66 6.46 0.30
CA GLU A 125 17.26 7.01 -0.91
C GLU A 125 17.40 5.94 -1.99
N GLU A 126 17.03 6.29 -3.21
CA GLU A 126 17.13 5.40 -4.37
C GLU A 126 17.66 6.13 -5.60
N ILE A 127 18.45 5.42 -6.41
CA ILE A 127 18.92 5.89 -7.72
C ILE A 127 17.86 5.52 -8.75
N ASN A 128 17.40 6.49 -9.54
CA ASN A 128 16.34 6.34 -10.53
C ASN A 128 15.04 5.76 -9.93
N PRO A 129 14.48 6.37 -8.87
CA PRO A 129 13.30 5.83 -8.19
C PRO A 129 12.10 5.75 -9.13
N TYR A 130 11.31 4.71 -8.98
CA TYR A 130 10.05 4.54 -9.72
C TYR A 130 8.94 5.47 -9.21
N VAL A 131 8.91 5.70 -7.90
CA VAL A 131 8.14 6.73 -7.22
C VAL A 131 9.12 7.61 -6.46
N CYS A 132 9.00 8.92 -6.59
CA CYS A 132 9.83 9.87 -5.86
C CYS A 132 8.96 10.74 -4.96
N ILE A 133 9.22 10.71 -3.66
CA ILE A 133 8.40 11.38 -2.64
C ILE A 133 9.17 12.56 -2.05
N SER A 134 8.47 13.67 -1.93
CA SER A 134 8.84 14.79 -1.09
C SER A 134 7.67 15.13 -0.15
N LYS A 135 7.91 16.01 0.82
CA LYS A 135 6.87 16.42 1.78
C LYS A 135 5.62 17.03 1.12
N TYR A 136 5.74 17.56 -0.08
CA TYR A 136 4.67 18.31 -0.77
C TYR A 136 4.32 17.76 -2.14
N ARG A 137 5.03 16.75 -2.61
CA ARG A 137 4.83 16.22 -3.96
C ARG A 137 5.30 14.78 -4.09
N VAL A 138 4.54 14.01 -4.86
CA VAL A 138 4.92 12.67 -5.31
C VAL A 138 4.97 12.68 -6.83
N LEU A 139 6.03 12.10 -7.38
CA LEU A 139 6.23 11.87 -8.81
C LEU A 139 6.14 10.37 -9.09
N PHE A 140 5.48 10.01 -10.17
CA PHE A 140 5.28 8.62 -10.59
C PHE A 140 5.81 8.40 -12.01
N SER A 141 6.82 7.57 -12.18
CA SER A 141 7.37 7.27 -13.51
C SER A 141 6.33 6.64 -14.46
N LYS A 142 5.41 5.85 -13.91
CA LYS A 142 4.33 5.20 -14.67
C LYS A 142 3.35 6.17 -15.35
N TYR A 143 3.29 7.42 -14.88
CA TYR A 143 2.43 8.47 -15.46
C TYR A 143 3.22 9.46 -16.30
N GLY A 144 4.51 9.21 -16.52
CA GLY A 144 5.37 10.04 -17.37
C GLY A 144 5.98 11.26 -16.67
N ASP A 145 5.94 11.29 -15.33
CA ASP A 145 6.64 12.34 -14.59
C ASP A 145 8.15 12.29 -14.84
N LYS A 146 8.76 13.48 -14.90
CA LYS A 146 10.22 13.59 -15.01
C LYS A 146 10.85 13.25 -13.66
N MET A 147 11.35 12.02 -13.56
CA MET A 147 11.99 11.52 -12.35
C MET A 147 13.38 12.11 -12.14
N PRO A 148 13.78 12.41 -10.90
CA PRO A 148 15.16 12.77 -10.57
C PRO A 148 16.07 11.54 -10.66
N ALA A 149 17.37 11.77 -10.93
CA ALA A 149 18.37 10.69 -10.92
C ALA A 149 18.57 10.04 -9.53
N LYS A 150 18.24 10.75 -8.46
CA LYS A 150 18.26 10.27 -7.07
C LYS A 150 17.10 10.93 -6.31
N GLY A 151 16.41 10.16 -5.47
CA GLY A 151 15.29 10.66 -4.69
C GLY A 151 14.89 9.73 -3.56
N LEU A 152 13.85 10.11 -2.82
CA LEU A 152 13.28 9.29 -1.76
C LEU A 152 12.15 8.42 -2.33
N HIS A 153 12.22 7.13 -2.06
CA HIS A 153 11.22 6.14 -2.42
C HIS A 153 10.58 5.56 -1.15
N ASP A 154 9.27 5.31 -1.16
CA ASP A 154 8.59 4.71 -0.03
C ASP A 154 8.94 3.21 0.12
N LEU A 155 8.81 2.72 1.34
CA LEU A 155 8.99 1.30 1.65
C LEU A 155 7.69 0.50 1.51
N SER A 156 6.73 1.00 0.73
CA SER A 156 5.42 0.36 0.54
C SER A 156 4.61 0.18 1.83
N MET A 157 4.94 0.97 2.86
CA MET A 157 4.30 0.98 4.18
C MET A 157 4.11 2.41 4.67
N PHE A 158 3.00 2.65 5.36
CA PHE A 158 2.59 3.98 5.81
C PHE A 158 1.98 3.90 7.21
N ILE A 159 2.21 4.92 8.05
CA ILE A 159 1.47 5.09 9.30
C ILE A 159 0.56 6.29 9.10
N VAL A 160 -0.74 6.07 9.27
CA VAL A 160 -1.75 7.06 8.92
C VAL A 160 -2.65 7.40 10.09
N ASP A 161 -3.01 8.68 10.21
CA ASP A 161 -4.13 9.12 11.03
C ASP A 161 -5.45 8.84 10.27
N PRO A 162 -6.30 7.91 10.74
CA PRO A 162 -7.46 7.47 9.98
C PRO A 162 -8.48 8.59 9.75
N PHE A 163 -8.57 9.55 10.67
CA PHE A 163 -9.48 10.68 10.52
C PHE A 163 -9.03 11.59 9.37
N SER A 164 -7.75 11.97 9.34
CA SER A 164 -7.18 12.80 8.27
C SER A 164 -7.29 12.11 6.91
N ILE A 165 -6.94 10.82 6.83
CA ILE A 165 -7.05 10.07 5.57
C ILE A 165 -8.49 9.99 5.10
N THR A 166 -9.44 9.70 5.97
CA THR A 166 -10.86 9.63 5.59
C THR A 166 -11.37 10.98 5.09
N LEU A 167 -11.04 12.08 5.78
CA LEU A 167 -11.42 13.44 5.40
C LEU A 167 -10.84 13.81 4.04
N PHE A 168 -9.54 13.67 3.85
CA PHE A 168 -8.86 14.06 2.61
C PHE A 168 -9.22 13.16 1.43
N SER A 169 -9.41 11.85 1.67
CA SER A 169 -9.95 10.93 0.64
C SER A 169 -11.36 11.34 0.20
N LYS A 170 -12.22 11.76 1.13
CA LYS A 170 -13.56 12.25 0.80
C LYS A 170 -13.50 13.54 -0.05
N LEU A 171 -12.61 14.48 0.30
CA LEU A 171 -12.40 15.70 -0.49
C LEU A 171 -11.85 15.36 -1.89
N PHE A 172 -10.88 14.46 -1.98
CA PHE A 172 -10.34 13.98 -3.26
C PHE A 172 -11.46 13.36 -4.13
N ARG A 173 -12.27 12.45 -3.56
CA ARG A 173 -13.38 11.80 -4.26
C ARG A 173 -14.42 12.84 -4.74
N THR A 174 -14.79 13.81 -3.91
CA THR A 174 -15.73 14.87 -4.29
C THR A 174 -15.25 15.66 -5.51
N LYS A 175 -13.93 15.86 -5.64
CA LYS A 175 -13.33 16.61 -6.74
C LYS A 175 -13.16 15.77 -8.01
N PHE A 176 -12.73 14.53 -7.88
CA PHE A 176 -12.23 13.72 -8.98
C PHE A 176 -13.08 12.49 -9.36
N PHE A 177 -14.07 12.09 -8.54
CA PHE A 177 -14.92 10.95 -8.87
C PHE A 177 -16.20 11.41 -9.56
N LYS A 178 -16.35 11.05 -10.86
CA LYS A 178 -17.48 11.44 -11.71
C LYS A 178 -17.90 10.24 -12.56
N ASP A 179 -19.22 10.10 -12.75
CA ASP A 179 -19.80 9.06 -13.61
C ASP A 179 -19.28 7.63 -13.33
N GLY A 180 -19.02 7.34 -12.05
CA GLY A 180 -18.58 6.01 -11.61
C GLY A 180 -17.09 5.73 -11.77
N MET A 181 -16.25 6.72 -12.09
CA MET A 181 -14.80 6.58 -12.25
C MET A 181 -14.04 7.80 -11.70
N TYR A 182 -12.76 7.63 -11.42
CA TYR A 182 -11.88 8.75 -11.13
C TYR A 182 -11.43 9.42 -12.44
N CYS A 183 -11.32 10.74 -12.42
CA CYS A 183 -10.83 11.56 -13.53
C CYS A 183 -9.70 12.43 -13.00
N THR A 184 -8.51 11.86 -12.87
CA THR A 184 -7.29 12.53 -12.40
C THR A 184 -6.30 12.68 -13.56
N GLU A 185 -5.26 13.47 -13.39
CA GLU A 185 -4.13 13.53 -14.34
C GLU A 185 -3.34 12.20 -14.38
N HIS A 186 -3.50 11.33 -13.36
CA HIS A 186 -2.94 9.99 -13.29
C HIS A 186 -3.89 8.90 -13.84
N GLY A 187 -4.94 9.28 -14.60
CA GLY A 187 -5.88 8.36 -15.21
C GLY A 187 -7.16 8.14 -14.39
N ASN A 188 -7.71 6.91 -14.44
CA ASN A 188 -9.02 6.58 -13.87
C ASN A 188 -8.92 5.95 -12.47
N GLU A 189 -7.79 6.10 -11.79
CA GLU A 189 -7.52 5.52 -10.47
C GLU A 189 -7.24 6.63 -9.43
N PHE A 190 -7.54 6.35 -8.19
CA PHE A 190 -7.11 7.13 -7.03
C PHE A 190 -5.93 6.42 -6.38
N GLU A 191 -4.72 6.87 -6.67
CA GLU A 191 -3.53 6.39 -5.97
C GLU A 191 -3.48 6.98 -4.56
N PHE A 192 -3.11 6.18 -3.57
CA PHE A 192 -3.09 6.62 -2.17
C PHE A 192 -2.21 7.87 -1.97
N LEU A 193 -1.04 7.88 -2.61
CA LEU A 193 -0.11 8.99 -2.53
C LEU A 193 -0.57 10.27 -3.28
N ASP A 194 -1.63 10.18 -4.09
CA ASP A 194 -2.26 11.38 -4.68
C ASP A 194 -2.80 12.34 -3.63
N LEU A 195 -3.08 11.87 -2.43
CA LEU A 195 -3.46 12.74 -1.32
C LEU A 195 -2.40 13.83 -1.07
N ILE A 196 -1.12 13.53 -1.26
CA ILE A 196 -0.02 14.49 -1.09
C ILE A 196 -0.05 15.54 -2.19
N ASN A 197 -0.39 15.15 -3.42
CA ASN A 197 -0.42 16.05 -4.57
C ASN A 197 -1.65 16.98 -4.58
N PHE A 198 -2.77 16.51 -4.06
CA PHE A 198 -4.08 17.15 -4.30
C PHE A 198 -4.81 17.60 -3.03
N THR A 199 -4.25 17.37 -1.85
CA THR A 199 -4.84 17.78 -0.58
C THR A 199 -3.79 18.40 0.35
N PRO A 200 -4.19 19.23 1.33
CA PRO A 200 -3.26 19.79 2.30
C PRO A 200 -2.96 18.82 3.47
N ILE A 201 -2.78 17.54 3.15
CA ILE A 201 -2.46 16.55 4.17
C ILE A 201 -1.04 16.74 4.72
N ASP A 202 -0.88 16.62 6.02
CA ASP A 202 0.44 16.66 6.64
C ASP A 202 1.21 15.37 6.32
N VAL A 203 2.48 15.53 5.95
CA VAL A 203 3.39 14.44 5.59
C VAL A 203 4.66 14.52 6.41
N GLU A 204 5.04 13.41 7.04
CA GLU A 204 6.34 13.21 7.66
C GLU A 204 7.10 12.11 6.94
N LEU A 205 8.32 12.42 6.50
CA LEU A 205 9.21 11.45 5.85
C LEU A 205 10.18 10.91 6.89
N ASN A 206 10.07 9.62 7.18
CA ASN A 206 10.99 8.91 8.05
C ASN A 206 12.07 8.25 7.19
N VAL A 207 13.22 8.90 7.04
CA VAL A 207 14.34 8.39 6.23
C VAL A 207 15.01 7.24 6.95
N VAL A 208 15.08 6.10 6.28
CA VAL A 208 15.62 4.85 6.83
C VAL A 208 16.82 4.42 6.00
N ASP A 209 17.96 4.27 6.69
CA ASP A 209 19.18 3.74 6.08
C ASP A 209 19.24 2.21 6.19
N ASN A 210 19.95 1.58 5.26
CA ASN A 210 20.27 0.14 5.28
C ASN A 210 19.02 -0.76 5.41
N ILE A 211 18.02 -0.48 4.59
CA ILE A 211 16.84 -1.31 4.45
C ILE A 211 16.68 -1.73 2.99
N ASP A 212 16.49 -3.03 2.79
CA ASP A 212 16.18 -3.56 1.47
C ASP A 212 14.70 -3.41 1.17
N ASP A 213 14.39 -3.08 -0.07
CA ASP A 213 13.02 -3.08 -0.59
C ASP A 213 12.77 -4.39 -1.32
N TYR A 214 11.88 -5.16 -0.76
CA TYR A 214 11.43 -6.43 -1.33
C TYR A 214 10.05 -6.28 -1.98
N SER A 215 9.75 -5.12 -2.58
CA SER A 215 8.55 -4.90 -3.39
C SER A 215 8.72 -5.44 -4.81
N PHE A 216 7.63 -5.85 -5.43
CA PHE A 216 7.64 -6.39 -6.79
C PHE A 216 6.35 -6.07 -7.55
N ASN A 217 6.47 -5.95 -8.87
CA ASN A 217 5.35 -5.72 -9.77
C ASN A 217 5.16 -6.85 -10.79
N THR A 218 6.22 -7.60 -11.07
CA THR A 218 6.26 -8.67 -12.06
C THR A 218 6.60 -10.01 -11.43
N LEU A 219 6.32 -11.10 -12.14
CA LEU A 219 6.67 -12.44 -11.69
C LEU A 219 8.18 -12.65 -11.62
N ASP A 220 8.95 -12.03 -12.53
CA ASP A 220 10.42 -12.13 -12.55
C ASP A 220 11.03 -11.42 -11.33
N GLU A 221 10.55 -10.23 -10.98
CA GLU A 221 10.96 -9.53 -9.75
C GLU A 221 10.65 -10.36 -8.51
N PHE A 222 9.44 -10.93 -8.42
CA PHE A 222 9.05 -11.81 -7.32
C PHE A 222 9.97 -13.04 -7.21
N THR A 223 10.26 -13.69 -8.34
CA THR A 223 11.15 -14.87 -8.38
C THR A 223 12.56 -14.54 -7.88
N ASN A 224 13.06 -13.35 -8.22
CA ASN A 224 14.38 -12.91 -7.73
C ASN A 224 14.35 -12.65 -6.22
N ILE A 225 13.33 -11.96 -5.71
CA ILE A 225 13.16 -11.71 -4.27
C ILE A 225 13.02 -13.04 -3.51
N SER A 226 12.18 -13.95 -4.00
CA SER A 226 11.94 -15.26 -3.38
C SER A 226 13.21 -16.11 -3.21
N LYS A 227 14.19 -15.93 -4.09
CA LYS A 227 15.51 -16.62 -3.96
C LYS A 227 16.45 -15.96 -2.96
N MET A 228 16.20 -14.72 -2.58
CA MET A 228 17.05 -13.95 -1.64
C MET A 228 16.61 -14.13 -0.19
N ILE A 229 15.39 -14.61 0.04
CA ILE A 229 14.74 -14.81 1.33
C ILE A 229 14.84 -16.28 1.74
#